data_099d5a7e460a2a586eb4b577d13b54b7
#
_entry.id   099d5a7e460a2a586eb4b577d13b54b7
#
_cell.length_a   1.000
_cell.length_b   1.000
_cell.length_c   1.000
_cell.angle_alpha   90.00
_cell.angle_beta   90.00
_cell.angle_gamma   90.00
#
_symmetry.space_group_name_H-M   'P 1'
#
loop_
_entity.id
_entity.type
_entity.pdbx_description
1 polymer ?
#
loop_
_entity_poly.entity_id
_entity_poly.type
_entity_poly.pdbx_seq_one_letter_code
_entity_poly.pdbx_strand_id
1 'polypeptide(L)'
;MERCKLGAFITNLGKFNEGEIVGEWINFPIKQEEFQKVLDRIGINENYEEYFFSDYDTNISGISDALGEYANADELNYLAARLQKIDSYDYEKWYAIVEDEMDLPQNGVPELINLTFNMDRYDLFTNVFDEEDYERYIIQESGRFDRWKIEDLLDYIDYEAYGRDASINEGGSFTERGYVTDNQQYWDEEYDGTLESIPEEYRLTRKEEAMIDAERNSVQKSKLKVLVVEPDKEPYVKFIEPGYRALQQEVDGTIQGVYPFADPVGIICNDDGKWMGLPLNCALCDDDGKVYDIVAGTFVIAGLTEDDYCSLDNAMIEKYTHMFKHPEMFIQVAGEIRALPVPDHTITTEQLMEYGHNPYGIAPLREKMAHKLFDTGLRIYNLIPGGWC
;
A
#
# COMPACT_ATOMS: atom_id res chain seq x y z
N MET A 1 2.13 -28.62 17.33
CA MET A 1 1.62 -27.62 16.39
C MET A 1 2.82 -27.06 15.61
N GLU A 2 2.72 -26.93 14.30
CA GLU A 2 3.80 -26.38 13.49
C GLU A 2 3.83 -24.87 13.72
N ARG A 3 4.94 -24.35 14.23
CA ARG A 3 5.11 -22.90 14.47
C ARG A 3 5.24 -22.17 13.13
N CYS A 4 5.16 -20.85 13.16
CA CYS A 4 5.23 -19.98 12.00
C CYS A 4 6.35 -20.41 11.04
N LYS A 5 5.95 -20.70 9.81
CA LYS A 5 6.84 -20.77 8.68
C LYS A 5 6.80 -19.40 8.00
N LEU A 6 7.90 -18.69 8.01
CA LEU A 6 8.06 -17.42 7.30
C LEU A 6 9.14 -17.60 6.23
N GLY A 7 8.70 -17.93 5.02
CA GLY A 7 9.52 -17.98 3.82
C GLY A 7 9.26 -16.76 2.96
N ALA A 8 10.27 -16.29 2.24
CA ALA A 8 10.13 -15.21 1.26
C ALA A 8 10.96 -15.50 0.01
N PHE A 9 10.47 -15.08 -1.14
CA PHE A 9 11.23 -15.10 -2.39
C PHE A 9 11.93 -13.77 -2.57
N ILE A 10 13.24 -13.76 -2.28
CA ILE A 10 14.07 -12.55 -2.43
C ILE A 10 14.51 -12.43 -3.88
N THR A 11 14.28 -11.28 -4.50
CA THR A 11 14.48 -11.00 -5.93
C THR A 11 15.40 -9.80 -6.12
N ASN A 12 16.34 -9.92 -7.05
CA ASN A 12 17.21 -8.80 -7.46
C ASN A 12 16.38 -7.76 -8.23
N LEU A 13 16.24 -6.56 -7.66
CA LEU A 13 15.40 -5.50 -8.21
C LEU A 13 15.93 -4.97 -9.55
N GLY A 14 17.23 -4.80 -9.68
CA GLY A 14 17.83 -4.31 -10.93
C GLY A 14 17.62 -5.28 -12.09
N LYS A 15 17.79 -6.59 -11.85
CA LYS A 15 17.52 -7.63 -12.84
C LYS A 15 16.03 -7.74 -13.18
N PHE A 16 15.18 -7.62 -12.19
CA PHE A 16 13.74 -7.60 -12.41
C PHE A 16 13.32 -6.44 -13.32
N ASN A 17 13.86 -5.25 -13.11
CA ASN A 17 13.63 -4.08 -13.97
C ASN A 17 14.18 -4.26 -15.41
N GLU A 18 15.16 -5.14 -15.61
CA GLU A 18 15.65 -5.54 -16.95
C GLU A 18 14.79 -6.64 -17.59
N GLY A 19 13.75 -7.13 -16.88
CA GLY A 19 12.86 -8.22 -17.36
C GLY A 19 13.37 -9.63 -17.04
N GLU A 20 14.38 -9.78 -16.18
CA GLU A 20 14.92 -11.05 -15.72
C GLU A 20 14.51 -11.34 -14.27
N ILE A 21 13.84 -12.46 -14.01
CA ILE A 21 13.54 -12.89 -12.64
C ILE A 21 14.73 -13.66 -12.10
N VAL A 22 15.52 -13.01 -11.24
CA VAL A 22 16.66 -13.60 -10.54
C VAL A 22 16.40 -13.52 -9.04
N GLY A 23 16.07 -14.64 -8.43
CA GLY A 23 15.71 -14.69 -7.01
C GLY A 23 15.83 -16.09 -6.43
N GLU A 24 15.67 -16.21 -5.12
CA GLU A 24 15.75 -17.45 -4.37
C GLU A 24 14.80 -17.46 -3.18
N TRP A 25 14.24 -18.62 -2.84
CA TRP A 25 13.46 -18.80 -1.61
C TRP A 25 14.37 -18.88 -0.39
N ILE A 26 14.09 -18.07 0.62
CA ILE A 26 14.73 -18.13 1.93
C ILE A 26 13.70 -18.39 3.03
N ASN A 27 14.13 -18.93 4.15
CA ASN A 27 13.28 -19.13 5.32
C ASN A 27 13.89 -18.38 6.51
N PHE A 28 13.08 -17.57 7.16
CA PHE A 28 13.43 -16.88 8.39
C PHE A 28 13.12 -17.72 9.65
N PRO A 29 13.87 -17.59 10.75
CA PRO A 29 15.13 -16.84 10.83
C PRO A 29 16.29 -17.53 10.13
N ILE A 30 17.10 -16.74 9.44
CA ILE A 30 18.30 -17.15 8.72
C ILE A 30 19.54 -16.51 9.38
N LYS A 31 20.70 -17.15 9.26
CA LYS A 31 21.96 -16.56 9.74
C LYS A 31 22.52 -15.56 8.73
N GLN A 32 23.15 -14.49 9.24
CA GLN A 32 23.78 -13.45 8.41
C GLN A 32 24.68 -14.01 7.31
N GLU A 33 25.54 -14.99 7.65
CA GLU A 33 26.46 -15.59 6.68
C GLU A 33 25.76 -16.34 5.53
N GLU A 34 24.59 -16.92 5.82
CA GLU A 34 23.79 -17.61 4.79
C GLU A 34 22.99 -16.61 3.96
N PHE A 35 22.44 -15.60 4.60
CA PHE A 35 21.77 -14.51 3.90
C PHE A 35 22.70 -13.81 2.90
N GLN A 36 23.95 -13.51 3.30
CA GLN A 36 24.93 -12.94 2.40
C GLN A 36 25.21 -13.84 1.19
N LYS A 37 25.32 -15.16 1.38
CA LYS A 37 25.49 -16.08 0.24
C LYS A 37 24.27 -16.11 -0.69
N VAL A 38 23.07 -15.88 -0.15
CA VAL A 38 21.87 -15.73 -0.99
C VAL A 38 21.99 -14.48 -1.85
N LEU A 39 22.34 -13.34 -1.25
CA LEU A 39 22.57 -12.08 -1.98
C LEU A 39 23.61 -12.25 -3.10
N ASP A 40 24.73 -12.92 -2.81
CA ASP A 40 25.76 -13.22 -3.81
C ASP A 40 25.21 -14.09 -4.96
N ARG A 41 24.38 -15.12 -4.65
CA ARG A 41 23.80 -16.02 -5.67
C ARG A 41 22.77 -15.34 -6.57
N ILE A 42 21.98 -14.42 -6.03
CA ILE A 42 21.03 -13.65 -6.83
C ILE A 42 21.66 -12.44 -7.52
N GLY A 43 22.97 -12.24 -7.34
CA GLY A 43 23.77 -11.24 -8.06
C GLY A 43 23.67 -9.83 -7.51
N ILE A 44 23.39 -9.67 -6.21
CA ILE A 44 23.50 -8.36 -5.54
C ILE A 44 24.98 -7.99 -5.46
N ASN A 45 25.31 -6.81 -6.01
CA ASN A 45 26.68 -6.29 -6.08
C ASN A 45 26.65 -4.78 -6.36
N GLU A 46 27.81 -4.13 -6.54
CA GLU A 46 27.93 -2.69 -6.79
C GLU A 46 27.11 -2.14 -7.99
N ASN A 47 26.70 -2.98 -8.94
CA ASN A 47 25.84 -2.59 -10.07
C ASN A 47 24.35 -2.88 -9.83
N TYR A 48 24.05 -3.80 -8.93
CA TYR A 48 22.71 -4.23 -8.55
C TYR A 48 22.66 -4.28 -7.03
N GLU A 49 22.42 -3.13 -6.40
CA GLU A 49 22.54 -2.98 -4.94
C GLU A 49 21.25 -3.38 -4.19
N GLU A 50 20.11 -3.42 -4.88
CA GLU A 50 18.79 -3.53 -4.26
C GLU A 50 18.12 -4.86 -4.52
N TYR A 51 17.39 -5.33 -3.51
CA TYR A 51 16.51 -6.49 -3.59
C TYR A 51 15.13 -6.14 -3.03
N PHE A 52 14.15 -6.97 -3.32
CA PHE A 52 12.81 -6.92 -2.75
C PHE A 52 12.25 -8.32 -2.56
N PHE A 53 11.17 -8.45 -1.81
CA PHE A 53 10.49 -9.72 -1.58
C PHE A 53 9.26 -9.79 -2.50
N SER A 54 9.35 -10.59 -3.56
CA SER A 54 8.28 -10.68 -4.55
C SER A 54 7.18 -11.67 -4.19
N ASP A 55 7.41 -12.53 -3.20
CA ASP A 55 6.43 -13.51 -2.74
C ASP A 55 6.76 -14.00 -1.32
N TYR A 56 5.75 -14.46 -0.58
CA TYR A 56 5.87 -15.01 0.77
C TYR A 56 5.25 -16.41 0.84
N ASP A 57 5.94 -17.34 1.53
CA ASP A 57 5.45 -18.67 1.87
C ASP A 57 5.27 -18.76 3.39
N THR A 58 4.04 -18.57 3.84
CA THR A 58 3.69 -18.55 5.26
C THR A 58 2.46 -19.42 5.53
N ASN A 59 2.37 -19.95 6.74
CA ASN A 59 1.21 -20.68 7.22
C ASN A 59 0.25 -19.78 8.04
N ILE A 60 0.44 -18.45 8.00
CA ILE A 60 -0.41 -17.48 8.69
C ILE A 60 -1.21 -16.74 7.62
N SER A 61 -2.53 -16.87 7.67
CA SER A 61 -3.43 -16.18 6.76
C SER A 61 -3.33 -14.66 6.94
N GLY A 62 -3.37 -13.91 5.84
CA GLY A 62 -3.38 -12.43 5.87
C GLY A 62 -2.05 -11.75 6.15
N ILE A 63 -1.03 -12.43 6.69
CA ILE A 63 0.23 -11.78 7.08
C ILE A 63 1.03 -11.23 5.89
N SER A 64 0.92 -11.85 4.70
CA SER A 64 1.69 -11.45 3.52
C SER A 64 1.46 -9.99 3.15
N ASP A 65 0.23 -9.50 3.28
CA ASP A 65 -0.13 -8.13 2.96
C ASP A 65 0.47 -7.14 3.97
N ALA A 66 0.58 -7.55 5.24
CA ALA A 66 1.20 -6.75 6.29
C ALA A 66 2.74 -6.69 6.17
N LEU A 67 3.39 -7.71 5.56
CA LEU A 67 4.84 -7.73 5.39
C LEU A 67 5.32 -6.78 4.29
N GLY A 68 4.65 -6.75 3.13
CA GLY A 68 4.98 -5.88 2.01
C GLY A 68 6.23 -6.30 1.22
N GLU A 69 6.34 -5.82 -0.01
CA GLU A 69 7.43 -6.21 -0.93
C GLU A 69 8.80 -5.65 -0.52
N TYR A 70 8.82 -4.51 0.18
CA TYR A 70 10.04 -3.82 0.62
C TYR A 70 10.28 -3.93 2.12
N ALA A 71 9.82 -5.03 2.73
CA ALA A 71 10.08 -5.29 4.15
C ALA A 71 11.58 -5.32 4.45
N ASN A 72 11.95 -4.86 5.64
CA ASN A 72 13.33 -4.95 6.10
C ASN A 72 13.68 -6.40 6.46
N ALA A 73 14.72 -6.96 5.86
CA ALA A 73 15.15 -8.34 6.11
C ALA A 73 15.56 -8.61 7.57
N ASP A 74 16.15 -7.63 8.25
CA ASP A 74 16.51 -7.72 9.68
C ASP A 74 15.25 -7.82 10.55
N GLU A 75 14.20 -7.06 10.22
CA GLU A 75 12.91 -7.10 10.91
C GLU A 75 12.20 -8.43 10.68
N LEU A 76 12.15 -8.92 9.45
CA LEU A 76 11.57 -10.24 9.14
C LEU A 76 12.30 -11.37 9.90
N ASN A 77 13.63 -11.27 9.95
CA ASN A 77 14.46 -12.21 10.68
C ASN A 77 14.19 -12.17 12.19
N TYR A 78 14.04 -10.99 12.74
CA TYR A 78 13.76 -10.81 14.15
C TYR A 78 12.34 -11.24 14.49
N LEU A 79 11.33 -10.86 13.69
CA LEU A 79 9.95 -11.32 13.86
C LEU A 79 9.88 -12.85 13.89
N ALA A 80 10.48 -13.53 12.91
CA ALA A 80 10.50 -14.98 12.87
C ALA A 80 11.18 -15.60 14.09
N ALA A 81 12.27 -14.99 14.56
CA ALA A 81 12.96 -15.44 15.77
C ALA A 81 12.12 -15.23 17.04
N ARG A 82 11.39 -14.12 17.13
CA ARG A 82 10.44 -13.85 18.23
C ARG A 82 9.34 -14.90 18.26
N LEU A 83 8.68 -15.15 17.12
CA LEU A 83 7.61 -16.15 17.00
C LEU A 83 8.04 -17.58 17.34
N GLN A 84 9.32 -17.90 17.20
CA GLN A 84 9.86 -19.18 17.66
C GLN A 84 10.07 -19.23 19.18
N LYS A 85 10.23 -18.10 19.85
CA LYS A 85 10.58 -18.00 21.27
C LYS A 85 9.38 -17.81 22.21
N ILE A 86 8.30 -17.14 21.78
CA ILE A 86 7.09 -16.98 22.58
C ILE A 86 6.50 -18.36 22.89
N ASP A 87 5.78 -18.48 24.00
CA ASP A 87 5.17 -19.76 24.36
C ASP A 87 4.01 -20.13 23.42
N SER A 88 3.46 -21.33 23.58
CA SER A 88 2.46 -21.83 22.64
C SER A 88 1.12 -21.12 22.78
N TYR A 89 0.76 -20.65 23.97
CA TYR A 89 -0.49 -19.94 24.18
C TYR A 89 -0.42 -18.52 23.62
N ASP A 90 0.67 -17.82 23.86
CA ASP A 90 0.92 -16.49 23.28
C ASP A 90 1.05 -16.54 21.77
N TYR A 91 1.62 -17.64 21.21
CA TYR A 91 1.66 -17.84 19.77
C TYR A 91 0.25 -17.99 19.16
N GLU A 92 -0.65 -18.77 19.79
CA GLU A 92 -2.03 -18.90 19.34
C GLU A 92 -2.78 -17.56 19.41
N LYS A 93 -2.54 -16.80 20.48
CA LYS A 93 -3.10 -15.47 20.69
C LYS A 93 -2.60 -14.49 19.62
N TRP A 94 -1.28 -14.45 19.40
CA TRP A 94 -0.67 -13.62 18.35
C TRP A 94 -1.25 -13.95 16.96
N TYR A 95 -1.38 -15.25 16.67
CA TYR A 95 -1.95 -15.70 15.41
C TYR A 95 -3.43 -15.26 15.26
N ALA A 96 -4.24 -15.44 16.29
CA ALA A 96 -5.64 -15.04 16.27
C ALA A 96 -5.82 -13.53 15.99
N ILE A 97 -4.96 -12.69 16.58
CA ILE A 97 -4.97 -11.25 16.36
C ILE A 97 -4.61 -10.92 14.91
N VAL A 98 -3.56 -11.53 14.37
CA VAL A 98 -3.09 -11.26 12.99
C VAL A 98 -4.07 -11.78 11.95
N GLU A 99 -4.72 -12.94 12.19
CA GLU A 99 -5.68 -13.53 11.25
C GLU A 99 -6.94 -12.68 11.09
N ASP A 100 -7.36 -12.00 12.15
CA ASP A 100 -8.59 -11.22 12.17
C ASP A 100 -8.38 -9.73 11.78
N GLU A 101 -7.16 -9.34 11.44
CA GLU A 101 -6.82 -7.92 11.15
C GLU A 101 -7.29 -6.95 12.25
N MET A 102 -7.43 -7.44 13.50
CA MET A 102 -7.87 -6.63 14.62
C MET A 102 -6.94 -5.44 14.84
N ASP A 103 -7.38 -4.25 14.38
CA ASP A 103 -6.71 -2.95 14.57
C ASP A 103 -5.16 -3.03 14.59
N LEU A 104 -4.58 -3.93 13.77
CA LEU A 104 -3.14 -3.89 13.54
C LEU A 104 -2.87 -2.54 12.89
N PRO A 105 -2.06 -1.70 13.54
CA PRO A 105 -1.63 -0.48 12.90
C PRO A 105 -1.08 -0.85 11.52
N GLN A 106 -1.44 -0.09 10.47
CA GLN A 106 -1.01 -0.36 9.08
C GLN A 106 0.50 -0.12 8.85
N ASN A 107 1.32 -0.32 9.87
CA ASN A 107 2.73 0.04 9.89
C ASN A 107 3.68 -1.15 9.62
N GLY A 108 3.14 -2.33 9.35
CA GLY A 108 3.93 -3.45 8.87
C GLY A 108 4.67 -4.24 9.95
N VAL A 109 5.88 -4.68 9.62
CA VAL A 109 6.66 -5.62 10.46
C VAL A 109 6.99 -5.11 11.86
N PRO A 110 7.27 -3.82 12.11
CA PRO A 110 7.52 -3.30 13.45
C PRO A 110 6.38 -3.57 14.45
N GLU A 111 5.13 -3.39 14.03
CA GLU A 111 3.97 -3.66 14.86
C GLU A 111 3.79 -5.14 15.16
N LEU A 112 4.04 -6.00 14.16
CA LEU A 112 4.03 -7.45 14.35
C LEU A 112 5.09 -7.90 15.35
N ILE A 113 6.27 -7.26 15.37
CA ILE A 113 7.32 -7.48 16.36
C ILE A 113 6.84 -7.02 17.73
N ASN A 114 6.35 -5.77 17.86
CA ASN A 114 5.86 -5.21 19.10
C ASN A 114 4.69 -6.01 19.68
N LEU A 115 3.80 -6.52 18.83
CA LEU A 115 2.73 -7.41 19.27
C LEU A 115 3.25 -8.63 20.04
N THR A 116 4.42 -9.19 19.65
CA THR A 116 5.02 -10.32 20.38
C THR A 116 5.45 -10.01 21.81
N PHE A 117 5.53 -8.73 22.19
CA PHE A 117 5.85 -8.26 23.55
C PHE A 117 4.61 -7.84 24.33
N ASN A 118 3.47 -7.69 23.66
CA ASN A 118 2.24 -7.16 24.23
C ASN A 118 1.12 -8.21 24.34
N MET A 119 1.47 -9.49 24.46
CA MET A 119 0.49 -10.57 24.55
C MET A 119 -0.41 -10.50 25.80
N ASP A 120 0.04 -9.86 26.87
CA ASP A 120 -0.77 -9.63 28.08
C ASP A 120 -1.94 -8.64 27.85
N ARG A 121 -1.86 -7.81 26.81
CA ARG A 121 -2.91 -6.90 26.42
C ARG A 121 -4.13 -7.59 25.81
N TYR A 122 -3.99 -8.83 25.39
CA TYR A 122 -5.06 -9.56 24.72
C TYR A 122 -5.45 -10.80 25.49
N ASP A 123 -6.73 -11.08 25.52
CA ASP A 123 -7.30 -12.32 26.08
C ASP A 123 -7.81 -13.19 24.94
N LEU A 124 -7.44 -14.48 24.93
CA LEU A 124 -7.91 -15.47 23.97
C LEU A 124 -8.72 -16.57 24.67
N PHE A 125 -9.97 -16.71 24.30
CA PHE A 125 -10.91 -17.72 24.81
C PHE A 125 -11.01 -18.86 23.79
N THR A 126 -10.14 -19.86 23.91
CA THR A 126 -9.92 -20.92 22.92
C THR A 126 -11.09 -21.87 22.68
N ASN A 127 -12.14 -21.83 23.49
CA ASN A 127 -13.35 -22.65 23.37
C ASN A 127 -14.59 -21.81 23.02
N VAL A 128 -14.40 -20.61 22.54
CA VAL A 128 -15.47 -19.65 22.21
C VAL A 128 -15.33 -19.26 20.75
N PHE A 129 -16.23 -19.75 19.91
CA PHE A 129 -16.16 -19.59 18.45
C PHE A 129 -17.30 -18.78 17.85
N ASP A 130 -18.37 -18.56 18.63
CA ASP A 130 -19.54 -17.77 18.24
C ASP A 130 -20.15 -17.05 19.44
N GLU A 131 -21.19 -16.28 19.18
CA GLU A 131 -21.92 -15.50 20.19
C GLU A 131 -22.53 -16.38 21.28
N GLU A 132 -23.04 -17.56 20.92
CA GLU A 132 -23.64 -18.49 21.88
C GLU A 132 -22.60 -19.06 22.84
N ASP A 133 -21.45 -19.46 22.34
CA ASP A 133 -20.31 -19.93 23.14
C ASP A 133 -19.83 -18.83 24.07
N TYR A 134 -19.72 -17.58 23.58
CA TYR A 134 -19.24 -16.45 24.35
C TYR A 134 -20.16 -16.13 25.52
N GLU A 135 -21.47 -16.13 25.31
CA GLU A 135 -22.40 -15.92 26.39
C GLU A 135 -22.38 -17.06 27.42
N ARG A 136 -22.29 -18.32 26.95
CA ARG A 136 -22.14 -19.47 27.86
C ARG A 136 -20.92 -19.29 28.75
N TYR A 137 -19.80 -18.83 28.19
CA TYR A 137 -18.60 -18.47 28.95
C TYR A 137 -18.90 -17.36 29.96
N ILE A 138 -19.50 -16.24 29.53
CA ILE A 138 -19.81 -15.10 30.43
C ILE A 138 -20.69 -15.54 31.59
N ILE A 139 -21.72 -16.29 31.34
CA ILE A 139 -22.71 -16.67 32.35
C ILE A 139 -22.21 -17.78 33.27
N GLN A 140 -21.50 -18.75 32.73
CA GLN A 140 -21.19 -19.99 33.46
C GLN A 140 -19.77 -20.04 33.99
N GLU A 141 -18.81 -19.40 33.34
CA GLU A 141 -17.37 -19.58 33.61
C GLU A 141 -16.66 -18.30 34.05
N SER A 142 -17.04 -17.13 33.52
CA SER A 142 -16.36 -15.86 33.80
C SER A 142 -16.45 -15.39 35.28
N GLY A 143 -17.38 -15.94 36.04
CA GLY A 143 -17.68 -15.50 37.42
C GLY A 143 -18.44 -14.17 37.49
N ARG A 144 -18.86 -13.60 36.37
CA ARG A 144 -19.62 -12.34 36.27
C ARG A 144 -21.01 -12.46 36.94
N PHE A 145 -21.58 -13.66 36.84
CA PHE A 145 -22.86 -13.98 37.45
C PHE A 145 -22.72 -15.04 38.55
N ASP A 146 -23.52 -14.88 39.64
CA ASP A 146 -23.62 -15.91 40.65
C ASP A 146 -24.51 -17.05 40.14
N ARG A 147 -23.88 -18.10 39.64
CA ARG A 147 -24.56 -19.24 38.95
C ARG A 147 -25.74 -19.81 39.77
N TRP A 148 -25.59 -19.88 41.12
CA TRP A 148 -26.66 -20.38 41.99
C TRP A 148 -27.91 -19.51 41.99
N LYS A 149 -27.78 -18.23 41.64
CA LYS A 149 -28.91 -17.30 41.56
C LYS A 149 -29.64 -17.31 40.24
N ILE A 150 -28.99 -17.79 39.18
CA ILE A 150 -29.54 -17.78 37.81
C ILE A 150 -29.82 -19.20 37.28
N GLU A 151 -29.55 -20.27 38.06
CA GLU A 151 -29.64 -21.66 37.60
C GLU A 151 -31.04 -22.00 37.01
N ASP A 152 -32.11 -21.52 37.62
CA ASP A 152 -33.48 -21.75 37.13
C ASP A 152 -33.80 -20.92 35.86
N LEU A 153 -32.99 -19.98 35.48
CA LEU A 153 -33.16 -19.11 34.29
C LEU A 153 -32.33 -19.52 33.12
N LEU A 154 -31.32 -20.39 33.28
CA LEU A 154 -30.37 -20.75 32.24
C LEU A 154 -31.07 -21.30 30.95
N ASP A 155 -32.13 -22.05 31.09
CA ASP A 155 -32.89 -22.62 29.98
C ASP A 155 -33.76 -21.58 29.21
N TYR A 156 -33.90 -20.38 29.76
CA TYR A 156 -34.73 -19.30 29.19
C TYR A 156 -33.92 -18.15 28.64
N ILE A 157 -32.57 -18.22 28.69
CA ILE A 157 -31.67 -17.18 28.18
C ILE A 157 -31.59 -17.34 26.66
N ASP A 158 -31.70 -16.21 25.96
CA ASP A 158 -31.32 -16.11 24.54
C ASP A 158 -29.81 -15.87 24.45
N TYR A 159 -29.07 -16.96 24.43
CA TYR A 159 -27.61 -16.94 24.45
C TYR A 159 -27.01 -16.21 23.23
N GLU A 160 -27.59 -16.37 22.02
CA GLU A 160 -27.10 -15.70 20.83
C GLU A 160 -27.26 -14.18 20.91
N ALA A 161 -28.41 -13.70 21.39
CA ALA A 161 -28.68 -12.27 21.48
C ALA A 161 -27.80 -11.55 22.49
N TYR A 162 -27.61 -12.14 23.68
CA TYR A 162 -26.78 -11.51 24.71
C TYR A 162 -25.30 -11.59 24.35
N GLY A 163 -24.81 -12.71 23.83
CA GLY A 163 -23.41 -12.87 23.40
C GLY A 163 -23.03 -11.90 22.29
N ARG A 164 -23.90 -11.68 21.32
CA ARG A 164 -23.73 -10.67 20.29
C ARG A 164 -23.59 -9.26 20.87
N ASP A 165 -24.52 -8.87 21.75
CA ASP A 165 -24.45 -7.54 22.38
C ASP A 165 -23.18 -7.39 23.26
N ALA A 166 -22.77 -8.45 23.93
CA ALA A 166 -21.55 -8.45 24.75
C ALA A 166 -20.29 -8.34 23.89
N SER A 167 -20.18 -9.12 22.81
CA SER A 167 -19.01 -9.10 21.92
C SER A 167 -18.83 -7.74 21.22
N ILE A 168 -19.93 -7.13 20.77
CA ILE A 168 -19.94 -5.79 20.19
C ILE A 168 -19.47 -4.73 21.20
N ASN A 169 -19.94 -4.82 22.45
CA ASN A 169 -19.58 -3.87 23.50
C ASN A 169 -18.11 -4.00 23.94
N GLU A 170 -17.53 -5.18 23.86
CA GLU A 170 -16.14 -5.43 24.25
C GLU A 170 -15.18 -5.26 23.04
N GLY A 171 -15.69 -5.21 21.81
CA GLY A 171 -14.89 -5.00 20.61
C GLY A 171 -13.94 -6.16 20.27
N GLY A 172 -14.30 -7.37 20.69
CA GLY A 172 -13.52 -8.57 20.36
C GLY A 172 -13.99 -9.23 19.07
N SER A 173 -13.23 -10.22 18.61
CA SER A 173 -13.46 -10.93 17.34
C SER A 173 -13.45 -12.44 17.52
N PHE A 174 -14.33 -13.12 16.75
CA PHE A 174 -14.37 -14.59 16.65
C PHE A 174 -13.43 -15.04 15.54
N THR A 175 -12.46 -15.86 15.90
CA THR A 175 -11.45 -16.40 14.98
C THR A 175 -11.53 -17.93 14.93
N GLU A 176 -10.80 -18.55 14.01
CA GLU A 176 -10.67 -20.03 14.00
C GLU A 176 -10.00 -20.60 15.28
N ARG A 177 -9.37 -19.72 16.09
CA ARG A 177 -8.65 -20.10 17.33
C ARG A 177 -9.44 -19.80 18.58
N GLY A 178 -10.56 -19.11 18.46
CA GLY A 178 -11.42 -18.71 19.55
C GLY A 178 -11.76 -17.22 19.51
N TYR A 179 -12.37 -16.72 20.56
CA TYR A 179 -12.70 -15.30 20.70
C TYR A 179 -11.51 -14.56 21.30
N VAL A 180 -11.05 -13.52 20.60
CA VAL A 180 -9.96 -12.64 21.04
C VAL A 180 -10.47 -11.24 21.35
N THR A 181 -9.97 -10.63 22.40
CA THR A 181 -10.36 -9.26 22.80
C THR A 181 -9.18 -8.50 23.37
N ASP A 182 -9.14 -7.18 23.14
CA ASP A 182 -8.18 -6.25 23.74
C ASP A 182 -8.68 -5.84 25.13
N ASN A 183 -7.94 -6.18 26.17
CA ASN A 183 -8.24 -5.80 27.55
C ASN A 183 -7.76 -4.40 27.93
N GLN A 184 -7.24 -3.65 26.96
CA GLN A 184 -6.78 -2.26 27.06
C GLN A 184 -5.62 -2.04 28.04
N GLN A 185 -4.82 -3.07 28.33
CA GLN A 185 -3.57 -2.87 29.05
C GLN A 185 -2.61 -1.98 28.24
N TYR A 186 -1.61 -1.45 28.95
CA TYR A 186 -0.63 -0.57 28.31
C TYR A 186 0.11 -1.30 27.19
N TRP A 187 0.33 -0.58 26.06
CA TRP A 187 1.15 -1.06 24.94
C TRP A 187 2.59 -0.62 25.15
N ASP A 188 3.50 -1.57 25.19
CA ASP A 188 4.94 -1.33 25.27
C ASP A 188 5.55 -1.33 23.88
N GLU A 189 6.24 -0.25 23.51
CA GLU A 189 6.97 -0.14 22.25
C GLU A 189 8.43 -0.59 22.49
N GLU A 190 8.64 -1.91 22.57
CA GLU A 190 9.95 -2.52 22.83
C GLU A 190 10.87 -2.48 21.60
N TYR A 191 10.29 -2.48 20.41
CA TYR A 191 10.98 -2.30 19.14
C TYR A 191 10.68 -0.94 18.57
N ASP A 192 11.69 -0.09 18.43
CA ASP A 192 11.59 1.31 17.99
C ASP A 192 11.82 1.50 16.48
N GLY A 193 11.89 0.42 15.70
CA GLY A 193 12.12 0.47 14.25
C GLY A 193 13.59 0.65 13.87
N THR A 194 14.52 0.57 14.83
CA THR A 194 15.96 0.71 14.55
C THR A 194 16.68 -0.64 14.56
N LEU A 195 17.77 -0.73 13.75
CA LEU A 195 18.61 -1.94 13.75
C LEU A 195 19.24 -2.20 15.12
N GLU A 196 19.53 -1.13 15.88
CA GLU A 196 20.15 -1.21 17.21
C GLU A 196 19.26 -1.93 18.21
N SER A 197 17.94 -1.82 18.10
CA SER A 197 16.98 -2.53 18.96
C SER A 197 16.79 -4.00 18.60
N ILE A 198 17.24 -4.45 17.41
CA ILE A 198 17.33 -5.87 17.06
C ILE A 198 18.56 -6.48 17.71
N PRO A 199 18.45 -7.59 18.46
CA PRO A 199 19.63 -8.30 19.01
C PRO A 199 20.62 -8.70 17.91
N GLU A 200 21.92 -8.54 18.16
CA GLU A 200 22.98 -8.73 17.15
C GLU A 200 22.93 -10.12 16.47
N GLU A 201 22.49 -11.14 17.18
CA GLU A 201 22.37 -12.51 16.65
C GLU A 201 21.30 -12.68 15.55
N TYR A 202 20.38 -11.71 15.42
CA TYR A 202 19.31 -11.71 14.41
C TYR A 202 19.53 -10.69 13.29
N ARG A 203 20.59 -9.87 13.38
CA ARG A 203 20.92 -8.91 12.33
C ARG A 203 21.53 -9.60 11.13
N LEU A 204 21.02 -9.27 9.96
CA LEU A 204 21.50 -9.76 8.67
C LEU A 204 22.40 -8.74 7.98
N THR A 205 22.16 -7.46 8.23
CA THR A 205 22.91 -6.33 7.65
C THR A 205 24.15 -6.05 8.49
N ARG A 206 25.29 -5.77 7.85
CA ARG A 206 26.50 -5.36 8.54
C ARG A 206 26.37 -3.94 9.08
N LYS A 207 27.01 -3.63 10.23
CA LYS A 207 26.94 -2.29 10.83
C LYS A 207 27.33 -1.16 9.88
N GLU A 208 28.29 -1.38 9.00
CA GLU A 208 28.74 -0.38 8.03
C GLU A 208 27.69 -0.12 6.94
N GLU A 209 27.03 -1.16 6.47
CA GLU A 209 25.93 -1.09 5.49
C GLU A 209 24.68 -0.45 6.14
N ALA A 210 24.37 -0.84 7.37
CA ALA A 210 23.25 -0.27 8.13
C ALA A 210 23.40 1.23 8.41
N MET A 211 24.61 1.72 8.65
CA MET A 211 24.85 3.17 8.83
C MET A 211 24.63 3.93 7.52
N ILE A 212 25.03 3.36 6.39
CA ILE A 212 24.78 3.96 5.07
C ILE A 212 23.28 3.97 4.75
N ASP A 213 22.58 2.89 5.04
CA ASP A 213 21.14 2.78 4.82
C ASP A 213 20.33 3.67 5.78
N ALA A 214 20.74 3.77 7.05
CA ALA A 214 20.13 4.69 8.01
C ALA A 214 20.35 6.15 7.60
N GLU A 215 21.51 6.50 7.05
CA GLU A 215 21.81 7.83 6.54
C GLU A 215 21.00 8.13 5.26
N ARG A 216 20.88 7.17 4.33
CA ARG A 216 20.01 7.24 3.15
C ARG A 216 18.53 7.38 3.55
N ASN A 217 18.05 6.56 4.48
CA ASN A 217 16.67 6.60 4.98
C ASN A 217 16.35 7.90 5.75
N SER A 218 17.30 8.43 6.52
CA SER A 218 17.14 9.73 7.20
C SER A 218 17.04 10.89 6.20
N VAL A 219 17.80 10.83 5.11
CA VAL A 219 17.75 11.79 3.99
C VAL A 219 16.44 11.65 3.22
N GLN A 220 15.94 10.43 3.01
CA GLN A 220 14.64 10.20 2.40
C GLN A 220 13.47 10.63 3.30
N LYS A 221 13.53 10.38 4.60
CA LYS A 221 12.53 10.81 5.59
C LYS A 221 12.42 12.34 5.71
N SER A 222 13.50 13.06 5.37
CA SER A 222 13.46 14.53 5.30
C SER A 222 12.89 15.08 3.99
N LYS A 223 12.66 14.24 2.99
CA LYS A 223 12.13 14.61 1.68
C LYS A 223 10.64 14.31 1.57
N LEU A 224 9.98 15.07 0.72
CA LEU A 224 8.57 14.87 0.39
C LEU A 224 8.46 13.77 -0.68
N LYS A 225 7.83 12.65 -0.35
CA LYS A 225 7.57 11.53 -1.25
C LYS A 225 6.31 11.83 -2.06
N VAL A 226 6.44 11.98 -3.36
CA VAL A 226 5.38 12.39 -4.26
C VAL A 226 5.26 11.46 -5.46
N LEU A 227 4.11 11.45 -6.11
CA LEU A 227 3.92 10.80 -7.40
C LEU A 227 3.96 11.86 -8.51
N VAL A 228 4.87 11.69 -9.47
CA VAL A 228 5.00 12.59 -10.62
C VAL A 228 4.32 11.96 -11.82
N VAL A 229 3.48 12.74 -12.50
CA VAL A 229 2.75 12.34 -13.70
C VAL A 229 3.13 13.29 -14.84
N GLU A 230 3.95 12.81 -15.74
CA GLU A 230 4.34 13.54 -16.95
C GLU A 230 3.40 13.21 -18.12
N PRO A 231 3.17 14.14 -19.06
CA PRO A 231 2.42 13.83 -20.28
C PRO A 231 3.02 12.63 -21.03
N ASP A 232 2.17 11.72 -21.48
CA ASP A 232 2.53 10.54 -22.29
C ASP A 232 3.49 9.54 -21.60
N LYS A 233 3.63 9.58 -20.27
CA LYS A 233 4.46 8.64 -19.50
C LYS A 233 3.67 7.97 -18.37
N GLU A 234 4.16 6.83 -17.92
CA GLU A 234 3.66 6.22 -16.70
C GLU A 234 4.07 7.03 -15.47
N PRO A 235 3.23 7.09 -14.43
CA PRO A 235 3.55 7.76 -13.18
C PRO A 235 4.75 7.13 -12.48
N TYR A 236 5.54 7.94 -11.80
CA TYR A 236 6.66 7.45 -11.00
C TYR A 236 6.81 8.19 -9.69
N VAL A 237 7.32 7.47 -8.68
CA VAL A 237 7.60 8.04 -7.36
C VAL A 237 8.87 8.86 -7.39
N LYS A 238 8.83 10.02 -6.75
CA LYS A 238 10.00 10.90 -6.59
C LYS A 238 10.07 11.46 -5.18
N PHE A 239 11.29 11.60 -4.67
CA PHE A 239 11.58 12.27 -3.42
C PHE A 239 12.12 13.66 -3.69
N ILE A 240 11.38 14.69 -3.33
CA ILE A 240 11.73 16.09 -3.55
C ILE A 240 11.98 16.80 -2.23
N GLU A 241 12.74 17.90 -2.25
CA GLU A 241 12.89 18.72 -1.04
C GLU A 241 11.52 19.30 -0.62
N PRO A 242 11.23 19.36 0.70
CA PRO A 242 9.97 19.92 1.15
C PRO A 242 9.90 21.42 0.83
N GLY A 243 8.70 21.87 0.49
CA GLY A 243 8.40 23.27 0.29
C GLY A 243 8.10 23.68 -1.16
N TYR A 244 7.54 24.87 -1.27
CA TYR A 244 6.95 25.44 -2.49
C TYR A 244 7.90 25.44 -3.71
N ARG A 245 9.19 25.75 -3.51
CA ARG A 245 10.17 25.83 -4.60
C ARG A 245 10.43 24.50 -5.30
N ALA A 246 10.45 23.41 -4.54
CA ALA A 246 10.68 22.09 -5.13
C ALA A 246 9.45 21.68 -5.98
N LEU A 247 8.26 21.94 -5.51
CA LEU A 247 7.02 21.70 -6.29
C LEU A 247 7.00 22.56 -7.58
N GLN A 248 7.43 23.83 -7.52
CA GLN A 248 7.55 24.68 -8.70
C GLN A 248 8.55 24.12 -9.73
N GLN A 249 9.66 23.54 -9.27
CA GLN A 249 10.63 22.92 -10.16
C GLN A 249 10.10 21.68 -10.85
N GLU A 250 9.25 20.90 -10.17
CA GLU A 250 8.64 19.69 -10.75
C GLU A 250 7.62 20.02 -11.86
N VAL A 251 6.88 21.10 -11.72
CA VAL A 251 5.85 21.49 -12.70
C VAL A 251 6.31 22.57 -13.67
N ASP A 252 7.57 22.98 -13.57
CA ASP A 252 8.18 24.02 -14.41
C ASP A 252 7.41 25.36 -14.43
N GLY A 253 7.10 25.90 -13.24
CA GLY A 253 6.42 27.20 -13.13
C GLY A 253 5.73 27.46 -11.79
N THR A 254 4.86 28.47 -11.79
CA THR A 254 3.98 28.75 -10.66
C THR A 254 3.02 27.60 -10.42
N ILE A 255 2.76 27.25 -9.16
CA ILE A 255 1.91 26.11 -8.83
C ILE A 255 0.48 26.50 -8.53
N GLN A 256 -0.45 25.68 -9.01
CA GLN A 256 -1.85 25.64 -8.63
C GLN A 256 -2.13 24.28 -7.95
N GLY A 257 -2.81 24.31 -6.80
CA GLY A 257 -3.36 23.13 -6.16
C GLY A 257 -4.80 22.85 -6.61
N VAL A 258 -5.08 21.62 -6.99
CA VAL A 258 -6.42 21.14 -7.35
C VAL A 258 -6.76 19.93 -6.50
N TYR A 259 -7.98 19.85 -5.97
CA TYR A 259 -8.39 18.85 -4.98
C TYR A 259 -9.62 18.06 -5.48
N PRO A 260 -9.46 17.22 -6.52
CA PRO A 260 -10.59 16.52 -7.13
C PRO A 260 -10.98 15.23 -6.40
N PHE A 261 -10.22 14.82 -5.39
CA PHE A 261 -10.38 13.53 -4.71
C PHE A 261 -10.97 13.69 -3.31
N ALA A 262 -11.66 12.64 -2.85
CA ALA A 262 -12.11 12.55 -1.46
C ALA A 262 -10.97 12.26 -0.47
N ASP A 263 -9.89 11.65 -0.95
CA ASP A 263 -8.70 11.38 -0.15
C ASP A 263 -7.95 12.66 0.21
N PRO A 264 -7.16 12.67 1.30
CA PRO A 264 -6.35 13.81 1.69
C PRO A 264 -5.10 13.96 0.79
N VAL A 265 -5.32 14.14 -0.51
CA VAL A 265 -4.28 14.35 -1.51
C VAL A 265 -4.64 15.53 -2.43
N GLY A 266 -3.62 16.20 -2.96
CA GLY A 266 -3.77 17.29 -3.93
C GLY A 266 -2.98 17.02 -5.20
N ILE A 267 -3.54 17.45 -6.33
CA ILE A 267 -2.82 17.62 -7.59
C ILE A 267 -2.16 19.00 -7.57
N ILE A 268 -0.87 19.06 -7.75
CA ILE A 268 -0.09 20.29 -7.89
C ILE A 268 0.36 20.37 -9.35
N CYS A 269 -0.10 21.36 -10.08
CA CYS A 269 0.19 21.56 -11.49
C CYS A 269 0.67 23.00 -11.77
N ASN A 270 1.15 23.23 -12.99
CA ASN A 270 1.53 24.56 -13.43
C ASN A 270 0.28 25.44 -13.65
N ASP A 271 0.20 26.57 -12.94
CA ASP A 271 -0.94 27.50 -13.00
C ASP A 271 -1.14 28.12 -14.41
N ASP A 272 -0.04 28.37 -15.11
CA ASP A 272 -0.01 28.94 -16.45
C ASP A 272 0.11 27.89 -17.56
N GLY A 273 0.10 26.58 -17.23
CA GLY A 273 0.44 25.49 -18.15
C GLY A 273 -0.40 25.51 -19.44
N LYS A 274 -1.68 25.79 -19.35
CA LYS A 274 -2.58 25.93 -20.51
C LYS A 274 -2.23 27.15 -21.37
N TRP A 275 -1.91 28.28 -20.75
CA TRP A 275 -1.52 29.52 -21.44
C TRP A 275 -0.14 29.39 -22.11
N MET A 276 0.74 28.60 -21.51
CA MET A 276 2.05 28.28 -22.06
C MET A 276 1.97 27.27 -23.22
N GLY A 277 0.81 26.65 -23.45
CA GLY A 277 0.62 25.61 -24.45
C GLY A 277 1.31 24.31 -24.11
N LEU A 278 1.46 23.98 -22.82
CA LEU A 278 2.01 22.70 -22.40
C LEU A 278 1.10 21.54 -22.87
N PRO A 279 1.64 20.36 -23.12
CA PRO A 279 0.86 19.18 -23.49
C PRO A 279 -0.25 18.91 -22.47
N LEU A 280 -1.44 18.58 -22.94
CA LEU A 280 -2.54 18.16 -22.07
C LEU A 280 -2.18 16.80 -21.45
N ASN A 281 -2.49 16.64 -20.15
CA ASN A 281 -2.06 15.45 -19.41
C ASN A 281 -3.24 14.67 -18.84
N CYS A 282 -4.08 15.29 -18.01
CA CYS A 282 -5.12 14.58 -17.28
C CYS A 282 -6.43 15.40 -17.30
N ALA A 283 -7.58 14.72 -17.52
CA ALA A 283 -8.89 15.30 -17.35
C ALA A 283 -9.32 15.30 -15.89
N LEU A 284 -9.92 16.41 -15.45
CA LEU A 284 -10.63 16.50 -14.19
C LEU A 284 -12.13 16.37 -14.47
N CYS A 285 -12.73 15.31 -13.91
CA CYS A 285 -14.12 14.97 -14.13
C CYS A 285 -14.95 15.21 -12.85
N ASP A 286 -16.22 15.57 -13.06
CA ASP A 286 -17.21 15.58 -11.98
C ASP A 286 -17.73 14.16 -11.69
N ASP A 287 -18.63 14.03 -10.70
CA ASP A 287 -19.20 12.75 -10.26
C ASP A 287 -19.99 12.03 -11.38
N ASP A 288 -20.44 12.77 -12.39
CA ASP A 288 -21.13 12.23 -13.57
C ASP A 288 -20.16 11.82 -14.69
N GLY A 289 -18.83 11.94 -14.46
CA GLY A 289 -17.77 11.64 -15.42
C GLY A 289 -17.62 12.69 -16.54
N LYS A 290 -18.20 13.88 -16.37
CA LYS A 290 -18.07 14.98 -17.32
C LYS A 290 -16.80 15.76 -17.02
N VAL A 291 -15.97 15.96 -18.05
CA VAL A 291 -14.76 16.77 -17.96
C VAL A 291 -15.13 18.24 -17.69
N TYR A 292 -14.71 18.76 -16.54
CA TYR A 292 -14.88 20.16 -16.19
C TYR A 292 -13.59 20.97 -16.33
N ASP A 293 -12.43 20.31 -16.26
CA ASP A 293 -11.13 20.93 -16.50
C ASP A 293 -10.09 19.91 -16.99
N ILE A 294 -8.93 20.38 -17.45
CA ILE A 294 -7.82 19.53 -17.93
C ILE A 294 -6.52 20.12 -17.38
N VAL A 295 -5.68 19.26 -16.81
CA VAL A 295 -4.32 19.62 -16.41
C VAL A 295 -3.40 19.61 -17.62
N ALA A 296 -2.59 20.65 -17.78
CA ALA A 296 -1.58 20.74 -18.84
C ALA A 296 -0.17 20.72 -18.23
N GLY A 297 0.74 19.99 -18.87
CA GLY A 297 2.10 19.79 -18.39
C GLY A 297 2.21 18.69 -17.33
N THR A 298 3.38 18.58 -16.72
CA THR A 298 3.64 17.70 -15.59
C THR A 298 2.86 18.14 -14.36
N PHE A 299 2.29 17.20 -13.63
CA PHE A 299 1.72 17.46 -12.32
C PHE A 299 2.26 16.48 -11.27
N VAL A 300 2.13 16.88 -10.03
CA VAL A 300 2.58 16.12 -8.86
C VAL A 300 1.38 15.82 -7.99
N ILE A 301 1.29 14.61 -7.48
CA ILE A 301 0.34 14.26 -6.41
C ILE A 301 1.12 14.21 -5.11
N ALA A 302 0.63 14.93 -4.10
CA ALA A 302 1.17 14.93 -2.74
C ALA A 302 0.04 14.76 -1.72
N GLY A 303 0.36 14.22 -0.56
CA GLY A 303 -0.55 14.16 0.56
C GLY A 303 -0.84 15.55 1.13
N LEU A 304 -1.93 15.68 1.86
CA LEU A 304 -2.39 16.93 2.49
C LEU A 304 -2.45 16.77 4.01
N THR A 305 -1.95 17.78 4.71
CA THR A 305 -2.23 18.03 6.12
C THR A 305 -3.15 19.23 6.26
N GLU A 306 -3.46 19.66 7.48
CA GLU A 306 -4.29 20.86 7.72
C GLU A 306 -3.64 22.15 7.14
N ASP A 307 -2.29 22.21 7.13
CA ASP A 307 -1.55 23.45 6.82
C ASP A 307 -0.60 23.32 5.62
N ASP A 308 -0.22 22.09 5.17
CA ASP A 308 0.82 21.93 4.15
C ASP A 308 0.70 20.61 3.39
N TYR A 309 1.56 20.42 2.38
CA TYR A 309 1.73 19.15 1.67
C TYR A 309 2.59 18.18 2.49
N CYS A 310 2.23 16.90 2.44
CA CYS A 310 3.00 15.83 3.09
C CYS A 310 3.32 14.70 2.11
N SER A 311 4.15 13.76 2.57
CA SER A 311 4.49 12.56 1.79
C SER A 311 3.25 11.70 1.57
N LEU A 312 3.14 11.13 0.37
CA LEU A 312 2.17 10.07 0.10
C LEU A 312 2.56 8.80 0.84
N ASP A 313 1.60 8.13 1.40
CA ASP A 313 1.75 6.75 1.87
C ASP A 313 1.77 5.76 0.69
N ASN A 314 2.09 4.51 0.99
CA ASN A 314 2.21 3.49 -0.06
C ASN A 314 0.87 3.14 -0.71
N ALA A 315 -0.22 3.11 0.05
CA ALA A 315 -1.56 2.82 -0.47
C ALA A 315 -2.03 3.91 -1.43
N MET A 316 -1.77 5.19 -1.10
CA MET A 316 -2.08 6.32 -1.99
C MET A 316 -1.21 6.30 -3.25
N ILE A 317 0.08 5.94 -3.12
CA ILE A 317 0.96 5.78 -4.28
C ILE A 317 0.42 4.71 -5.22
N GLU A 318 0.11 3.53 -4.73
CA GLU A 318 -0.43 2.43 -5.54
C GLU A 318 -1.74 2.83 -6.22
N LYS A 319 -2.68 3.38 -5.46
CA LYS A 319 -3.98 3.85 -5.95
C LYS A 319 -3.83 4.85 -7.10
N TYR A 320 -3.01 5.88 -6.92
CA TYR A 320 -2.86 6.94 -7.91
C TYR A 320 -1.92 6.55 -9.05
N THR A 321 -0.93 5.68 -8.83
CA THR A 321 -0.15 5.06 -9.90
C THR A 321 -1.07 4.27 -10.83
N HIS A 322 -1.97 3.45 -10.27
CA HIS A 322 -2.94 2.70 -11.06
C HIS A 322 -3.93 3.62 -11.79
N MET A 323 -4.39 4.68 -11.12
CA MET A 323 -5.34 5.65 -11.70
C MET A 323 -4.77 6.36 -12.92
N PHE A 324 -3.52 6.79 -12.87
CA PHE A 324 -2.84 7.53 -13.94
C PHE A 324 -1.91 6.69 -14.80
N LYS A 325 -1.97 5.36 -14.66
CA LYS A 325 -1.10 4.44 -15.39
C LYS A 325 -1.14 4.62 -16.91
N HIS A 326 -2.32 4.91 -17.43
CA HIS A 326 -2.52 5.09 -18.87
C HIS A 326 -2.68 6.57 -19.19
N PRO A 327 -1.78 7.16 -20.00
CA PRO A 327 -1.92 8.52 -20.48
C PRO A 327 -3.29 8.74 -21.15
N GLU A 328 -3.79 9.95 -21.11
CA GLU A 328 -5.07 10.31 -21.72
C GLU A 328 -4.86 11.03 -23.06
N MET A 329 -5.70 10.70 -24.01
CA MET A 329 -5.83 11.42 -25.27
C MET A 329 -7.12 12.23 -25.28
N PHE A 330 -7.03 13.50 -25.70
CA PHE A 330 -8.14 14.41 -25.70
C PHE A 330 -8.70 14.57 -27.11
N ILE A 331 -10.00 14.28 -27.28
CA ILE A 331 -10.72 14.43 -28.54
C ILE A 331 -11.91 15.37 -28.36
N GLN A 332 -12.24 16.16 -29.37
CA GLN A 332 -13.45 16.96 -29.37
C GLN A 332 -14.51 16.29 -30.24
N VAL A 333 -15.65 15.97 -29.62
CA VAL A 333 -16.79 15.34 -30.28
C VAL A 333 -18.01 16.23 -30.07
N ALA A 334 -18.63 16.70 -31.17
CA ALA A 334 -19.83 17.55 -31.12
C ALA A 334 -19.67 18.84 -30.24
N GLY A 335 -18.44 19.35 -30.11
CA GLY A 335 -18.15 20.54 -29.32
C GLY A 335 -17.78 20.26 -27.85
N GLU A 336 -17.88 19.01 -27.40
CA GLU A 336 -17.47 18.59 -26.07
C GLU A 336 -16.09 17.91 -26.11
N ILE A 337 -15.26 18.19 -25.10
CA ILE A 337 -13.96 17.52 -24.95
C ILE A 337 -14.18 16.22 -24.17
N ARG A 338 -13.63 15.13 -24.67
CA ARG A 338 -13.59 13.82 -24.01
C ARG A 338 -12.15 13.36 -23.86
N ALA A 339 -11.84 12.90 -22.68
CA ALA A 339 -10.59 12.24 -22.38
C ALA A 339 -10.76 10.72 -22.60
N LEU A 340 -9.80 10.10 -23.25
CA LEU A 340 -9.79 8.66 -23.52
C LEU A 340 -8.44 8.09 -23.08
N PRO A 341 -8.40 6.98 -22.33
CA PRO A 341 -7.13 6.35 -21.99
C PRO A 341 -6.44 5.84 -23.26
N VAL A 342 -5.12 6.01 -23.32
CA VAL A 342 -4.28 5.51 -24.41
C VAL A 342 -3.86 4.07 -24.06
N PRO A 343 -4.31 3.05 -24.77
CA PRO A 343 -3.95 1.67 -24.47
C PRO A 343 -2.59 1.27 -25.07
N ASP A 344 -2.00 0.18 -24.58
CA ASP A 344 -0.66 -0.31 -24.92
C ASP A 344 -0.49 -0.87 -26.35
N HIS A 345 -1.49 -0.79 -27.20
CA HIS A 345 -1.45 -1.36 -28.55
C HIS A 345 -2.02 -0.42 -29.62
N THR A 346 -1.47 -0.50 -30.82
CA THR A 346 -1.89 0.33 -31.97
C THR A 346 -3.28 -0.05 -32.47
N ILE A 347 -4.17 0.92 -32.61
CA ILE A 347 -5.52 0.74 -33.20
C ILE A 347 -5.55 1.07 -34.66
N THR A 348 -6.42 0.36 -35.39
CA THR A 348 -6.71 0.65 -36.82
C THR A 348 -7.68 1.83 -36.95
N THR A 349 -7.68 2.47 -38.13
CA THR A 349 -8.59 3.60 -38.44
C THR A 349 -10.07 3.20 -38.31
N GLU A 350 -10.39 1.93 -38.57
CA GLU A 350 -11.75 1.37 -38.44
C GLU A 350 -12.17 1.24 -36.99
N GLN A 351 -11.27 0.81 -36.11
CA GLN A 351 -11.46 0.78 -34.67
C GLN A 351 -11.67 2.18 -34.09
N LEU A 352 -10.96 3.19 -34.58
CA LEU A 352 -11.13 4.59 -34.24
C LEU A 352 -12.51 5.16 -34.62
N MET A 353 -13.06 4.76 -35.78
CA MET A 353 -14.41 5.19 -36.19
C MET A 353 -15.51 4.52 -35.39
N GLU A 354 -15.32 3.28 -34.95
CA GLU A 354 -16.21 2.55 -34.07
C GLU A 354 -16.23 3.19 -32.67
N TYR A 355 -15.14 3.82 -32.28
CA TYR A 355 -14.95 4.56 -31.02
C TYR A 355 -15.77 5.85 -30.89
N GLY A 356 -16.07 6.50 -31.99
CA GLY A 356 -17.04 7.60 -31.98
C GLY A 356 -18.42 7.18 -31.46
N HIS A 357 -18.64 5.88 -31.31
CA HIS A 357 -19.86 5.25 -30.83
C HIS A 357 -19.70 4.43 -29.53
N ASN A 358 -18.45 4.19 -29.06
CA ASN A 358 -18.19 3.39 -27.84
C ASN A 358 -16.83 3.71 -27.19
N PRO A 359 -16.76 4.24 -25.96
CA PRO A 359 -15.61 4.98 -25.42
C PRO A 359 -14.51 4.17 -24.74
N TYR A 360 -14.25 2.90 -25.06
CA TYR A 360 -13.23 2.11 -24.37
C TYR A 360 -12.12 1.57 -25.29
N GLY A 361 -10.88 2.12 -25.17
CA GLY A 361 -9.60 1.58 -25.64
C GLY A 361 -8.97 2.12 -26.93
N ILE A 362 -8.15 3.18 -26.91
CA ILE A 362 -7.44 3.72 -28.07
C ILE A 362 -5.92 3.79 -27.84
N ALA A 363 -5.13 3.35 -28.84
CA ALA A 363 -3.67 3.38 -28.88
C ALA A 363 -3.08 4.76 -29.24
N PRO A 364 -1.81 5.04 -28.93
CA PRO A 364 -1.16 6.29 -29.33
C PRO A 364 -1.16 6.44 -30.84
N LEU A 365 -1.78 7.53 -31.32
CA LEU A 365 -1.83 7.90 -32.72
C LEU A 365 -0.49 8.52 -33.12
N ARG A 366 0.21 7.89 -34.04
CA ARG A 366 1.37 8.49 -34.69
C ARG A 366 0.93 9.64 -35.60
N GLU A 367 1.80 10.63 -35.80
CA GLU A 367 1.61 11.86 -36.58
C GLU A 367 0.89 11.68 -37.94
N LYS A 368 1.07 10.53 -38.60
CA LYS A 368 0.41 10.18 -39.86
C LYS A 368 -1.09 9.88 -39.75
N MET A 369 -1.58 9.52 -38.60
CA MET A 369 -3.02 9.28 -38.35
C MET A 369 -3.76 10.57 -37.96
N ALA A 370 -3.09 11.52 -37.31
CA ALA A 370 -3.66 12.81 -36.99
C ALA A 370 -4.18 13.56 -38.24
N HIS A 371 -3.43 13.53 -39.35
CA HIS A 371 -3.85 14.15 -40.60
C HIS A 371 -5.10 13.50 -41.25
N LYS A 372 -5.29 12.19 -41.08
CA LYS A 372 -6.48 11.50 -41.58
C LYS A 372 -7.75 11.77 -40.76
N LEU A 373 -7.60 11.99 -39.49
CA LEU A 373 -8.73 12.29 -38.57
C LEU A 373 -9.19 13.76 -38.71
N PHE A 374 -8.29 14.65 -39.12
CA PHE A 374 -8.61 16.05 -39.39
C PHE A 374 -9.67 16.21 -40.51
N ASP A 375 -9.64 15.33 -41.49
CA ASP A 375 -10.61 15.30 -42.61
C ASP A 375 -12.01 14.79 -42.17
N THR A 376 -12.13 14.17 -40.98
CA THR A 376 -13.40 13.67 -40.44
C THR A 376 -14.05 14.61 -39.42
N GLY A 377 -13.47 15.78 -39.13
CA GLY A 377 -13.98 16.76 -38.16
C GLY A 377 -13.67 16.44 -36.70
N LEU A 378 -12.85 15.42 -36.43
CA LEU A 378 -12.31 15.10 -35.10
C LEU A 378 -11.05 15.93 -34.85
N ARG A 379 -11.00 16.68 -33.76
CA ARG A 379 -9.81 17.45 -33.33
C ARG A 379 -9.13 16.69 -32.18
N ILE A 380 -7.82 16.39 -32.35
CA ILE A 380 -6.99 15.72 -31.36
C ILE A 380 -5.95 16.74 -30.85
N TYR A 381 -5.94 17.01 -29.57
CA TYR A 381 -5.17 18.11 -28.99
C TYR A 381 -3.71 17.74 -28.62
N ASN A 382 -3.39 16.49 -28.27
CA ASN A 382 -2.04 16.09 -27.85
C ASN A 382 -1.05 15.77 -28.99
N LEU A 383 -1.45 15.90 -30.27
CA LEU A 383 -0.61 15.53 -31.40
C LEU A 383 -0.04 16.70 -32.20
N ILE A 384 -0.33 17.93 -31.82
CA ILE A 384 0.15 19.13 -32.55
C ILE A 384 0.92 20.02 -31.56
N PRO A 385 2.26 20.09 -31.66
CA PRO A 385 3.01 21.10 -30.91
C PRO A 385 2.62 22.51 -31.41
N GLY A 386 2.00 23.30 -30.55
CA GLY A 386 1.85 24.74 -30.76
C GLY A 386 0.56 25.23 -31.46
N GLY A 387 -0.57 24.59 -31.29
CA GLY A 387 -1.79 25.01 -31.98
C GLY A 387 -3.03 25.15 -31.09
N TRP A 388 -3.18 26.27 -30.39
CA TRP A 388 -4.49 26.84 -30.10
C TRP A 388 -4.88 27.76 -31.27
N CYS A 389 -5.88 27.42 -32.03
CA CYS A 389 -6.68 28.33 -32.84
C CYS A 389 -8.14 28.04 -32.60
#